data_b3053f5951a65c6c4db4ad3a0c9eabd6
#
_entry.id   b3053f5951a65c6c4db4ad3a0c9eabd6
#
_cell.length_a   1.000
_cell.length_b   1.000
_cell.length_c   1.000
_cell.angle_alpha   90.00
_cell.angle_beta   90.00
_cell.angle_gamma   90.00
#
_symmetry.space_group_name_H-M   'P 1'
#
loop_
_entity.id
_entity.type
_entity.pdbx_description
1 polymer ?
#
loop_
_entity_poly.entity_id
_entity_poly.type
_entity_poly.pdbx_seq_one_letter_code
_entity_poly.pdbx_strand_id
1 'polypeptide(L)'
;MVLSDRDIRAAIASGRIGIDPFDPSCVQPASVDIRLDRFFRVFRSSRHAYIDLARPLDDITELVEVAETEAFILHPGEFVLGSTRERIRLSDDVVSRVEGKSSLGRLGLLIHSTAGFIDPAWDGHITLELSNVNTIPITLYAGMRIGQLSFFTLSTPAERPYGSPGLGSSYQGQSGPTPSRYRLDLP
;
A
#
# COMPACT_ATOMS: atom_id res chain seq x y z
N MET A 1 -10.38 2.25 -18.53
CA MET A 1 -11.02 3.57 -18.35
C MET A 1 -10.90 3.93 -16.88
N VAL A 2 -10.54 5.18 -16.56
CA VAL A 2 -10.51 5.66 -15.15
C VAL A 2 -11.94 5.81 -14.64
N LEU A 3 -12.22 5.36 -13.42
CA LEU A 3 -13.54 5.51 -12.80
C LEU A 3 -13.69 6.91 -12.20
N SER A 4 -14.83 7.55 -12.45
CA SER A 4 -15.26 8.78 -11.77
C SER A 4 -15.75 8.46 -10.36
N ASP A 5 -15.95 9.49 -9.52
CA ASP A 5 -16.54 9.34 -8.17
C ASP A 5 -17.90 8.62 -8.18
N ARG A 6 -18.74 8.89 -9.19
CA ARG A 6 -20.03 8.20 -9.38
C ARG A 6 -19.81 6.72 -9.68
N ASP A 7 -18.88 6.39 -10.58
CA ASP A 7 -18.61 5.01 -10.98
C ASP A 7 -17.92 4.24 -9.85
N ILE A 8 -17.05 4.90 -9.07
CA ILE A 8 -16.44 4.34 -7.86
C ILE A 8 -17.53 3.97 -6.85
N ARG A 9 -18.48 4.88 -6.55
CA ARG A 9 -19.59 4.59 -5.63
C ARG A 9 -20.46 3.44 -6.15
N ALA A 10 -20.76 3.38 -7.44
CA ALA A 10 -21.50 2.29 -8.05
C ALA A 10 -20.74 0.95 -7.97
N ALA A 11 -19.42 0.97 -8.19
CA ALA A 11 -18.56 -0.22 -8.09
C ALA A 11 -18.46 -0.73 -6.63
N ILE A 12 -18.43 0.17 -5.64
CA ILE A 12 -18.48 -0.20 -4.23
C ILE A 12 -19.84 -0.80 -3.88
N ALA A 13 -20.94 -0.16 -4.29
CA ALA A 13 -22.29 -0.64 -4.02
C ALA A 13 -22.58 -2.02 -4.65
N SER A 14 -21.99 -2.32 -5.81
CA SER A 14 -22.11 -3.62 -6.49
C SER A 14 -21.12 -4.68 -5.98
N GLY A 15 -20.19 -4.33 -5.08
CA GLY A 15 -19.16 -5.22 -4.56
C GLY A 15 -17.98 -5.47 -5.51
N ARG A 16 -17.89 -4.77 -6.64
CA ARG A 16 -16.71 -4.84 -7.54
C ARG A 16 -15.46 -4.23 -6.90
N ILE A 17 -15.64 -3.26 -6.03
CA ILE A 17 -14.61 -2.66 -5.18
C ILE A 17 -15.04 -2.81 -3.73
N GLY A 18 -14.21 -3.42 -2.90
CA GLY A 18 -14.36 -3.46 -1.45
C GLY A 18 -13.34 -2.54 -0.79
N ILE A 19 -13.80 -1.72 0.15
CA ILE A 19 -12.95 -0.86 0.99
C ILE A 19 -13.48 -0.99 2.41
N ASP A 20 -12.70 -1.50 3.35
CA ASP A 20 -13.12 -1.74 4.72
C ASP A 20 -12.05 -1.28 5.73
N PRO A 21 -12.36 -0.33 6.61
CA PRO A 21 -13.62 0.42 6.74
C PRO A 21 -13.77 1.51 5.65
N PHE A 22 -14.96 1.59 5.04
CA PHE A 22 -15.25 2.61 4.03
C PHE A 22 -15.78 3.90 4.66
N ASP A 23 -15.17 5.02 4.27
CA ASP A 23 -15.62 6.37 4.60
C ASP A 23 -16.02 7.12 3.31
N PRO A 24 -17.33 7.40 3.10
CA PRO A 24 -17.79 8.11 1.90
C PRO A 24 -17.15 9.50 1.70
N SER A 25 -16.66 10.15 2.78
CA SER A 25 -15.98 11.44 2.69
C SER A 25 -14.58 11.37 2.06
N CYS A 26 -14.03 10.15 1.91
CA CYS A 26 -12.76 9.90 1.25
C CYS A 26 -12.87 9.83 -0.28
N VAL A 27 -14.08 9.76 -0.84
CA VAL A 27 -14.26 9.71 -2.30
C VAL A 27 -13.96 11.07 -2.92
N GLN A 28 -13.01 11.08 -3.84
CA GLN A 28 -12.56 12.22 -4.63
C GLN A 28 -13.06 12.09 -6.08
N PRO A 29 -12.94 13.09 -6.96
CA PRO A 29 -13.49 13.05 -8.32
C PRO A 29 -13.12 11.84 -9.18
N ALA A 30 -11.92 11.22 -8.94
CA ALA A 30 -11.44 10.05 -9.68
C ALA A 30 -10.59 9.11 -8.82
N SER A 31 -10.74 9.17 -7.50
CA SER A 31 -9.97 8.36 -6.55
C SER A 31 -10.67 8.23 -5.21
N VAL A 32 -10.12 7.43 -4.31
CA VAL A 32 -10.51 7.36 -2.90
C VAL A 32 -9.27 7.60 -2.06
N ASP A 33 -9.35 8.54 -1.11
CA ASP A 33 -8.29 8.73 -0.11
C ASP A 33 -8.19 7.49 0.78
N ILE A 34 -6.94 7.07 1.06
CA ILE A 34 -6.61 5.97 1.97
C ILE A 34 -5.90 6.52 3.21
N ARG A 35 -6.10 5.82 4.33
CA ARG A 35 -5.56 6.24 5.62
C ARG A 35 -4.41 5.33 6.05
N LEU A 36 -3.45 5.92 6.76
CA LEU A 36 -2.32 5.21 7.34
C LEU A 36 -2.76 4.39 8.56
N ASP A 37 -2.29 3.16 8.66
CA ASP A 37 -2.42 2.34 9.86
C ASP A 37 -1.35 2.72 10.90
N ARG A 38 -1.43 2.16 12.10
CA ARG A 38 -0.50 2.40 13.22
C ARG A 38 0.70 1.47 13.26
N PHE A 39 0.76 0.49 12.35
CA PHE A 39 1.83 -0.49 12.27
C PHE A 39 2.87 -0.10 11.24
N PHE A 40 4.15 -0.19 11.63
CA PHE A 40 5.29 0.10 10.76
C PHE A 40 6.30 -1.04 10.82
N ARG A 41 7.01 -1.30 9.72
CA ARG A 41 8.20 -2.14 9.71
C ARG A 41 9.43 -1.29 9.48
N VAL A 42 10.33 -1.33 10.45
CA VAL A 42 11.59 -0.58 10.46
C VAL A 42 12.73 -1.53 10.12
N PHE A 43 13.66 -1.08 9.28
CA PHE A 43 14.81 -1.89 8.88
C PHE A 43 15.87 -1.92 9.99
N ARG A 44 16.42 -3.10 10.29
CA ARG A 44 17.45 -3.34 11.31
C ARG A 44 18.84 -3.04 10.76
N SER A 45 19.10 -1.83 10.33
CA SER A 45 20.38 -1.42 9.72
C SER A 45 21.60 -1.64 10.62
N SER A 46 21.41 -1.65 11.96
CA SER A 46 22.49 -1.94 12.91
C SER A 46 22.93 -3.41 12.93
N ARG A 47 22.11 -4.32 12.38
CA ARG A 47 22.41 -5.77 12.38
C ARG A 47 22.84 -6.28 10.99
N HIS A 48 22.55 -5.54 9.94
CA HIS A 48 22.79 -5.96 8.55
C HIS A 48 23.58 -4.87 7.82
N ALA A 49 24.78 -5.20 7.37
CA ALA A 49 25.60 -4.27 6.60
C ALA A 49 25.08 -4.09 5.15
N TYR A 50 24.36 -5.06 4.65
CA TYR A 50 23.74 -5.05 3.32
C TYR A 50 22.58 -6.06 3.26
N ILE A 51 21.69 -5.92 2.28
CA ILE A 51 20.64 -6.89 1.97
C ILE A 51 21.18 -7.85 0.92
N ASP A 52 21.28 -9.13 1.28
CA ASP A 52 21.67 -10.20 0.35
C ASP A 52 20.41 -10.88 -0.17
N LEU A 53 20.10 -10.64 -1.45
CA LEU A 53 18.89 -11.19 -2.10
C LEU A 53 18.95 -12.71 -2.31
N ALA A 54 20.13 -13.34 -2.15
CA ALA A 54 20.30 -14.79 -2.21
C ALA A 54 20.00 -15.48 -0.86
N ARG A 55 19.70 -14.73 0.18
CA ARG A 55 19.44 -15.24 1.54
C ARG A 55 18.00 -14.95 1.97
N PRO A 56 17.46 -15.68 2.96
CA PRO A 56 16.18 -15.34 3.60
C PRO A 56 16.20 -13.92 4.16
N LEU A 57 15.10 -13.19 4.00
CA LEU A 57 14.95 -11.78 4.38
C LEU A 57 14.08 -11.60 5.65
N ASP A 58 13.84 -12.67 6.41
CA ASP A 58 12.83 -12.69 7.48
C ASP A 58 13.18 -11.79 8.67
N ASP A 59 14.46 -11.53 8.93
CA ASP A 59 14.95 -10.79 10.09
C ASP A 59 15.44 -9.36 9.78
N ILE A 60 15.34 -8.90 8.55
CA ILE A 60 15.83 -7.57 8.15
C ILE A 60 14.95 -6.41 8.64
N THR A 61 13.70 -6.70 9.03
CA THR A 61 12.76 -5.70 9.57
C THR A 61 12.19 -6.15 10.90
N GLU A 62 11.74 -5.18 11.70
CA GLU A 62 10.91 -5.42 12.89
C GLU A 62 9.61 -4.66 12.80
N LEU A 63 8.55 -5.23 13.40
CA LEU A 63 7.25 -4.58 13.48
C LEU A 63 7.21 -3.65 14.69
N VAL A 64 6.83 -2.41 14.46
CA VAL A 64 6.62 -1.38 15.48
C VAL A 64 5.15 -0.98 15.45
N GLU A 65 4.50 -1.00 16.60
CA GLU A 65 3.16 -0.48 16.80
C GLU A 65 3.25 0.87 17.51
N VAL A 66 2.58 1.89 16.96
CA VAL A 66 2.51 3.23 17.54
C VAL A 66 1.11 3.43 18.11
N ALA A 67 1.00 4.03 19.29
CA ALA A 67 -0.31 4.34 19.87
C ALA A 67 -1.07 5.34 18.99
N GLU A 68 -2.41 5.27 18.96
CA GLU A 68 -3.22 6.13 18.07
C GLU A 68 -3.03 7.64 18.36
N THR A 69 -2.60 7.99 19.56
CA THR A 69 -2.34 9.37 19.97
C THR A 69 -0.89 9.83 19.77
N GLU A 70 -0.01 8.92 19.35
CA GLU A 70 1.41 9.18 19.14
C GLU A 70 1.75 9.27 17.65
N ALA A 71 2.84 9.95 17.36
CA ALA A 71 3.36 10.06 16.01
C ALA A 71 4.50 9.07 15.78
N PHE A 72 4.52 8.42 14.64
CA PHE A 72 5.75 7.84 14.10
C PHE A 72 6.59 8.97 13.47
N ILE A 73 7.86 9.10 13.85
CA ILE A 73 8.76 10.11 13.31
C ILE A 73 9.62 9.47 12.21
N LEU A 74 9.38 9.90 10.97
CA LEU A 74 10.16 9.46 9.81
C LEU A 74 11.30 10.45 9.56
N HIS A 75 12.53 10.03 9.87
CA HIS A 75 13.71 10.89 9.72
C HIS A 75 14.14 11.03 8.25
N PRO A 76 14.92 12.08 7.92
CA PRO A 76 15.49 12.26 6.60
C PRO A 76 16.27 11.05 6.11
N GLY A 77 15.97 10.59 4.89
CA GLY A 77 16.61 9.42 4.29
C GLY A 77 16.15 8.06 4.82
N GLU A 78 15.24 8.02 5.79
CA GLU A 78 14.65 6.75 6.24
C GLU A 78 13.67 6.18 5.22
N PHE A 79 13.66 4.85 5.18
CA PHE A 79 12.70 4.03 4.44
C PHE A 79 12.07 3.03 5.40
N VAL A 80 10.73 3.03 5.48
CA VAL A 80 9.97 2.13 6.34
C VAL A 80 8.75 1.59 5.58
N LEU A 81 8.25 0.43 5.98
CA LEU A 81 6.99 -0.06 5.44
C LEU A 81 5.86 0.30 6.41
N GLY A 82 4.85 0.97 5.88
CA GLY A 82 3.56 1.16 6.52
C GLY A 82 2.49 0.33 5.83
N SER A 83 1.24 0.51 6.23
CA SER A 83 0.09 -0.08 5.52
C SER A 83 -1.10 0.85 5.51
N THR A 84 -2.03 0.57 4.61
CA THR A 84 -3.35 1.19 4.65
C THR A 84 -4.13 0.67 5.86
N ARG A 85 -4.93 1.54 6.48
CA ARG A 85 -5.94 1.15 7.47
C ARG A 85 -7.05 0.32 6.81
N GLU A 86 -7.35 0.63 5.57
CA GLU A 86 -8.36 -0.03 4.77
C GLU A 86 -7.85 -1.35 4.18
N ARG A 87 -8.65 -2.39 4.29
CA ARG A 87 -8.55 -3.58 3.46
C ARG A 87 -9.19 -3.28 2.11
N ILE A 88 -8.48 -3.56 1.04
CA ILE A 88 -8.93 -3.32 -0.33
C ILE A 88 -9.20 -4.65 -1.00
N ARG A 89 -10.36 -4.75 -1.67
CA ARG A 89 -10.72 -5.88 -2.51
C ARG A 89 -11.15 -5.39 -3.89
N LEU A 90 -10.67 -6.05 -4.91
CA LEU A 90 -10.99 -5.76 -6.31
C LEU A 90 -11.64 -6.97 -6.97
N SER A 91 -12.56 -6.75 -7.91
CA SER A 91 -13.04 -7.79 -8.82
C SER A 91 -11.96 -8.12 -9.86
N ASP A 92 -12.18 -9.15 -10.65
CA ASP A 92 -11.28 -9.64 -11.69
C ASP A 92 -11.18 -8.73 -12.94
N ASP A 93 -12.02 -7.69 -13.01
CA ASP A 93 -12.08 -6.71 -14.09
C ASP A 93 -11.69 -5.29 -13.67
N VAL A 94 -11.27 -5.10 -12.41
CA VAL A 94 -10.84 -3.82 -11.86
C VAL A 94 -9.40 -3.90 -11.39
N VAL A 95 -8.60 -2.91 -11.77
CA VAL A 95 -7.25 -2.67 -11.23
C VAL A 95 -7.24 -1.33 -10.51
N SER A 96 -6.28 -1.15 -9.60
CA SER A 96 -6.09 0.11 -8.90
C SER A 96 -4.63 0.54 -8.92
N ARG A 97 -4.41 1.86 -8.68
CA ARG A 97 -3.07 2.40 -8.46
C ARG A 97 -3.03 3.20 -7.17
N VAL A 98 -1.97 2.99 -6.41
CA VAL A 98 -1.61 3.82 -5.27
C VAL A 98 -0.93 5.08 -5.78
N GLU A 99 -1.40 6.23 -5.33
CA GLU A 99 -0.80 7.53 -5.62
C GLU A 99 -0.63 8.33 -4.32
N GLY A 100 0.44 9.11 -4.23
CA GLY A 100 0.65 10.03 -3.13
C GLY A 100 -0.33 11.20 -3.15
N LYS A 101 -0.48 11.86 -2.01
CA LYS A 101 -1.17 13.16 -1.94
C LYS A 101 -0.18 14.27 -2.26
N SER A 102 -0.54 15.15 -3.19
CA SER A 102 0.34 16.25 -3.63
C SER A 102 0.76 17.17 -2.48
N SER A 103 -0.09 17.35 -1.46
CA SER A 103 0.24 18.13 -0.27
C SER A 103 1.36 17.51 0.57
N LEU A 104 1.40 16.17 0.67
CA LEU A 104 2.44 15.43 1.39
C LEU A 104 3.72 15.27 0.54
N GLY A 105 3.54 15.02 -0.76
CA GLY A 105 4.66 14.94 -1.69
C GLY A 105 5.48 16.22 -1.75
N ARG A 106 4.84 17.40 -1.64
CA ARG A 106 5.51 18.69 -1.55
C ARG A 106 6.32 18.89 -0.26
N LEU A 107 6.06 18.10 0.77
CA LEU A 107 6.84 18.04 2.00
C LEU A 107 7.95 16.98 1.94
N GLY A 108 8.09 16.27 0.82
CA GLY A 108 9.10 15.23 0.64
C GLY A 108 8.69 13.86 1.16
N LEU A 109 7.40 13.62 1.44
CA LEU A 109 6.91 12.29 1.79
C LEU A 109 6.55 11.51 0.53
N LEU A 110 7.26 10.40 0.31
CA LEU A 110 6.89 9.38 -0.67
C LEU A 110 6.13 8.26 0.06
N ILE A 111 5.15 7.66 -0.59
CA ILE A 111 4.34 6.57 0.00
C ILE A 111 4.44 5.26 -0.78
N HIS A 112 4.99 5.29 -1.98
CA HIS A 112 5.43 4.14 -2.76
C HIS A 112 6.58 4.58 -3.68
N SER A 113 7.48 3.65 -3.99
CA SER A 113 8.63 3.94 -4.85
C SER A 113 8.41 3.47 -6.28
N THR A 114 8.02 2.21 -6.48
CA THR A 114 7.95 1.61 -7.82
C THR A 114 6.68 0.80 -8.06
N ALA A 115 6.11 0.14 -7.04
CA ALA A 115 5.06 -0.85 -7.18
C ALA A 115 3.68 -0.28 -6.78
N GLY A 116 3.23 0.74 -7.50
CA GLY A 116 1.93 1.37 -7.26
C GLY A 116 0.73 0.63 -7.87
N PHE A 117 0.93 -0.43 -8.65
CA PHE A 117 -0.14 -1.16 -9.34
C PHE A 117 -0.72 -2.27 -8.46
N ILE A 118 -2.04 -2.34 -8.38
CA ILE A 118 -2.79 -3.33 -7.62
C ILE A 118 -3.60 -4.15 -8.61
N ASP A 119 -3.28 -5.41 -8.72
CA ASP A 119 -3.84 -6.32 -9.71
C ASP A 119 -5.32 -6.67 -9.45
N PRO A 120 -6.04 -7.12 -10.51
CA PRO A 120 -7.41 -7.62 -10.39
C PRO A 120 -7.48 -8.82 -9.45
N ALA A 121 -8.58 -8.91 -8.70
CA ALA A 121 -8.83 -9.88 -7.63
C ALA A 121 -7.90 -9.76 -6.40
N TRP A 122 -7.20 -8.64 -6.25
CA TRP A 122 -6.52 -8.33 -5.01
C TRP A 122 -7.51 -8.35 -3.83
N ASP A 123 -7.04 -8.89 -2.70
CA ASP A 123 -7.72 -8.79 -1.40
C ASP A 123 -6.68 -8.69 -0.28
N GLY A 124 -6.62 -7.57 0.43
CA GLY A 124 -5.66 -7.33 1.51
C GLY A 124 -5.44 -5.85 1.82
N HIS A 125 -4.65 -5.56 2.86
CA HIS A 125 -4.14 -4.23 3.10
C HIS A 125 -3.03 -3.92 2.09
N ILE A 126 -2.86 -2.64 1.74
CA ILE A 126 -1.77 -2.24 0.85
C ILE A 126 -0.56 -1.88 1.72
N THR A 127 0.58 -2.52 1.46
CA THR A 127 1.85 -2.09 2.06
C THR A 127 2.31 -0.81 1.38
N LEU A 128 2.67 0.18 2.18
CA LEU A 128 3.18 1.49 1.75
C LEU A 128 4.69 1.56 1.97
N GLU A 129 5.41 2.01 0.97
CA GLU A 129 6.87 2.20 1.00
C GLU A 129 7.16 3.66 1.36
N LEU A 130 7.13 3.98 2.66
CA LEU A 130 7.23 5.33 3.17
C LEU A 130 8.69 5.79 3.19
N SER A 131 8.97 6.93 2.58
CA SER A 131 10.31 7.52 2.56
C SER A 131 10.25 9.03 2.72
N ASN A 132 11.18 9.59 3.52
CA ASN A 132 11.36 11.02 3.69
C ASN A 132 12.58 11.49 2.90
N VAL A 133 12.34 12.17 1.78
CA VAL A 133 13.40 12.76 0.95
C VAL A 133 13.68 14.24 1.29
N ASN A 134 13.02 14.77 2.32
CA ASN A 134 13.29 16.09 2.87
C ASN A 134 14.47 16.02 3.87
N THR A 135 14.95 17.18 4.31
CA THR A 135 15.99 17.33 5.34
C THR A 135 15.43 17.48 6.76
N ILE A 136 14.11 17.56 6.91
CA ILE A 136 13.40 17.73 8.19
C ILE A 136 12.60 16.46 8.47
N PRO A 137 12.59 15.93 9.71
CA PRO A 137 11.75 14.81 10.09
C PRO A 137 10.26 15.11 9.85
N ILE A 138 9.51 14.08 9.43
CA ILE A 138 8.07 14.15 9.17
C ILE A 138 7.35 13.29 10.22
N THR A 139 6.32 13.84 10.86
CA THR A 139 5.46 13.10 11.79
C THR A 139 4.31 12.45 11.05
N LEU A 140 4.11 11.15 11.27
CA LEU A 140 3.04 10.35 10.69
C LEU A 140 2.11 9.88 11.80
N TYR A 141 0.81 10.11 11.65
CA TYR A 141 -0.22 9.73 12.62
C TYR A 141 -1.12 8.64 12.04
N ALA A 142 -1.52 7.69 12.87
CA ALA A 142 -2.53 6.71 12.49
C ALA A 142 -3.85 7.40 12.09
N GLY A 143 -4.49 6.89 11.04
CA GLY A 143 -5.74 7.44 10.52
C GLY A 143 -5.61 8.68 9.63
N MET A 144 -4.41 9.27 9.48
CA MET A 144 -4.22 10.38 8.53
C MET A 144 -4.41 9.92 7.08
N ARG A 145 -4.98 10.78 6.24
CA ARG A 145 -5.09 10.53 4.79
C ARG A 145 -3.71 10.61 4.18
N ILE A 146 -3.11 9.45 3.87
CA ILE A 146 -1.71 9.34 3.45
C ILE A 146 -1.54 9.32 1.94
N GLY A 147 -2.51 8.77 1.23
CA GLY A 147 -2.50 8.58 -0.21
C GLY A 147 -3.89 8.49 -0.78
N GLN A 148 -3.99 8.03 -2.02
CA GLN A 148 -5.24 7.81 -2.72
C GLN A 148 -5.13 6.61 -3.65
N LEU A 149 -6.27 5.97 -3.93
CA LEU A 149 -6.41 4.90 -4.91
C LEU A 149 -7.22 5.40 -6.09
N SER A 150 -6.66 5.32 -7.28
CA SER A 150 -7.38 5.44 -8.54
C SER A 150 -7.76 4.06 -9.06
N PHE A 151 -8.91 3.94 -9.72
CA PHE A 151 -9.45 2.67 -10.19
C PHE A 151 -9.67 2.70 -11.70
N PHE A 152 -9.40 1.56 -12.34
CA PHE A 152 -9.50 1.40 -13.78
C PHE A 152 -10.23 0.09 -14.10
N THR A 153 -11.12 0.12 -15.09
CA THR A 153 -11.68 -1.12 -15.64
C THR A 153 -10.77 -1.69 -16.71
N LEU A 154 -10.58 -3.01 -16.68
CA LEU A 154 -9.97 -3.74 -17.78
C LEU A 154 -10.91 -3.80 -18.98
N SER A 155 -10.37 -4.00 -20.17
CA SER A 155 -11.16 -4.21 -21.40
C SER A 155 -11.97 -5.53 -21.36
N THR A 156 -11.43 -6.52 -20.68
CA THR A 156 -12.06 -7.82 -20.36
C THR A 156 -11.57 -8.25 -18.98
N PRO A 157 -12.32 -9.09 -18.22
CA PRO A 157 -11.84 -9.68 -16.98
C PRO A 157 -10.52 -10.43 -17.18
N ALA A 158 -9.67 -10.42 -16.15
CA ALA A 158 -8.40 -11.14 -16.19
C ALA A 158 -8.66 -12.65 -16.26
N GLU A 159 -8.04 -13.35 -17.21
CA GLU A 159 -8.15 -14.82 -17.33
C GLU A 159 -7.51 -15.53 -16.13
N ARG A 160 -6.41 -14.97 -15.60
CA ARG A 160 -5.71 -15.46 -14.41
C ARG A 160 -5.52 -14.30 -13.42
N PRO A 161 -6.56 -13.94 -12.63
CA PRO A 161 -6.48 -12.84 -11.68
C PRO A 161 -5.49 -13.13 -10.55
N TYR A 162 -5.10 -12.11 -9.82
CA TYR A 162 -4.14 -12.21 -8.70
C TYR A 162 -4.64 -13.22 -7.66
N GLY A 163 -3.76 -14.10 -7.19
CA GLY A 163 -4.09 -15.21 -6.30
C GLY A 163 -4.45 -16.52 -7.03
N SER A 164 -4.51 -16.52 -8.37
CA SER A 164 -4.75 -17.76 -9.14
C SER A 164 -3.67 -18.80 -8.89
N PRO A 165 -4.01 -20.10 -8.82
CA PRO A 165 -3.03 -21.16 -8.65
C PRO A 165 -1.92 -21.10 -9.71
N GLY A 166 -0.67 -21.20 -9.26
CA GLY A 166 0.53 -21.18 -10.13
C GLY A 166 0.88 -19.81 -10.73
N LEU A 167 0.23 -18.69 -10.30
CA LEU A 167 0.61 -17.36 -10.73
C LEU A 167 1.80 -16.79 -9.92
N GLY A 168 2.10 -17.35 -8.73
CA GLY A 168 3.17 -16.84 -7.86
C GLY A 168 2.80 -15.55 -7.11
N SER A 169 1.51 -15.30 -6.89
CA SER A 169 1.02 -14.12 -6.17
C SER A 169 1.51 -14.12 -4.72
N SER A 170 2.44 -13.22 -4.40
CA SER A 170 3.18 -13.28 -3.13
C SER A 170 2.41 -12.68 -1.95
N TYR A 171 1.45 -11.77 -2.18
CA TYR A 171 0.90 -10.92 -1.11
C TYR A 171 -0.61 -11.00 -0.96
N GLN A 172 -1.29 -11.97 -1.62
CA GLN A 172 -2.73 -12.14 -1.48
C GLN A 172 -3.11 -12.42 -0.01
N GLY A 173 -4.11 -11.70 0.49
CA GLY A 173 -4.59 -11.83 1.87
C GLY A 173 -3.70 -11.17 2.93
N GLN A 174 -2.71 -10.38 2.55
CA GLN A 174 -1.82 -9.73 3.53
C GLN A 174 -2.57 -8.80 4.48
N SER A 175 -2.09 -8.75 5.73
CA SER A 175 -2.61 -7.88 6.78
C SER A 175 -1.47 -7.06 7.38
N GLY A 176 -1.69 -5.73 7.49
CA GLY A 176 -0.66 -4.79 7.93
C GLY A 176 0.55 -4.69 6.98
N PRO A 177 1.63 -4.02 7.41
CA PRO A 177 2.84 -3.87 6.60
C PRO A 177 3.57 -5.21 6.50
N THR A 178 3.56 -5.81 5.30
CA THR A 178 4.17 -7.11 5.04
C THR A 178 5.60 -6.93 4.54
N PRO A 179 6.59 -7.66 5.07
CA PRO A 179 7.97 -7.60 4.59
C PRO A 179 8.08 -8.20 3.19
N SER A 180 9.20 -7.91 2.52
CA SER A 180 9.48 -8.49 1.21
C SER A 180 9.47 -10.03 1.28
N ARG A 181 8.79 -10.65 0.32
CA ARG A 181 8.79 -12.10 0.07
C ARG A 181 9.60 -12.45 -1.16
N TYR A 182 10.53 -11.55 -1.52
CA TYR A 182 11.43 -11.81 -2.64
C TYR A 182 12.22 -13.09 -2.40
N ARG A 183 12.31 -13.91 -3.43
CA ARG A 183 13.18 -15.09 -3.48
C ARG A 183 13.92 -15.03 -4.79
N LEU A 184 15.23 -15.17 -4.71
CA LEU A 184 16.07 -15.24 -5.90
C LEU A 184 15.89 -16.63 -6.52
N ASP A 185 15.26 -16.67 -7.71
CA ASP A 185 15.23 -17.87 -8.55
C ASP A 185 16.55 -17.91 -9.33
N LEU A 186 17.54 -18.56 -8.76
CA LEU A 186 18.77 -18.88 -9.48
C LEU A 186 18.52 -20.12 -10.34
N PRO A 187 18.99 -20.15 -11.60
CA PRO A 187 18.88 -21.32 -12.49
C PRO A 187 19.66 -22.53 -12.00
#